data_d21626544c9c15ec5ef222bfddf345c1
#
_entry.id   d21626544c9c15ec5ef222bfddf345c1
#
_cell.length_a   1.000
_cell.length_b   1.000
_cell.length_c   1.000
_cell.angle_alpha   90.00
_cell.angle_beta   90.00
_cell.angle_gamma   90.00
#
_symmetry.space_group_name_H-M   'P 1'
#
loop_
_entity.id
_entity.type
_entity.pdbx_description
1 polymer ?
#
loop_
_entity_poly.entity_id
_entity_poly.type
_entity_poly.pdbx_seq_one_letter_code
_entity_poly.pdbx_strand_id
1 'polypeptide(L)'
;MKKHFLNSTLMQGLSLGLLFLFASVTAYAQRYSYESIPNDPMQTRIYTLKNGLKIYLSVNKEKPRVQTYIAVRTGSRNDPKETTGLAHYLEHLMFKGTTHFGSSNVEAERPYLDSIEARFEQYRHITDPAARKQWYHQIDSISQLAARYNIPNEYDKMMTAIGSEGTNAYTSNDVTCYVENIPSNEIDTWARVQGDRFQNMVIRGFHTELEAVYEEYNIGLSSDWRKVYAALFAKLFPTHPYGTQTTIGLGEHLKNPSITNIKNYFNKYYVPNNIAICLSGDLDPDKTVASIEKYFGNWKPSAHIDVPQFPAQPALTAPVDTTVVGKEAPMLFMGWRADASKSLQLDTLEVIAQLLSNGQAGLFDLDLSQKLKVQEVSAGIADMDEYSVFYVYGQPKSGQTLQEVRSLALSEIEKLKKGNFSDDLLPSIVNNYKRYYYTQLDNNQFRAKQYVD
;
A
#
# COMPACT_ATOMS: atom_id res chain seq x y z
N MET A 1 41.65 -28.78 -69.44
CA MET A 1 40.68 -29.27 -68.47
C MET A 1 41.27 -29.21 -67.03
N LYS A 2 41.43 -28.03 -66.40
CA LYS A 2 41.79 -27.87 -64.97
C LYS A 2 41.51 -26.40 -64.57
N LYS A 3 40.26 -26.01 -64.43
CA LYS A 3 39.88 -24.67 -63.86
C LYS A 3 38.45 -24.57 -63.26
N HIS A 4 37.81 -25.68 -62.93
CA HIS A 4 36.41 -25.61 -62.45
C HIS A 4 36.16 -26.31 -61.10
N PHE A 5 37.17 -26.79 -60.36
CA PHE A 5 36.95 -27.54 -59.10
C PHE A 5 37.31 -26.78 -57.81
N LEU A 6 37.79 -25.51 -57.88
CA LEU A 6 38.16 -24.75 -56.68
C LEU A 6 37.08 -23.78 -56.15
N ASN A 7 35.98 -23.56 -56.90
CA ASN A 7 34.96 -22.57 -56.46
C ASN A 7 33.76 -23.14 -55.69
N SER A 8 33.54 -24.46 -55.71
CA SER A 8 32.38 -25.05 -55.00
C SER A 8 32.60 -25.28 -53.51
N THR A 9 33.85 -25.59 -53.11
CA THR A 9 34.18 -25.85 -51.68
C THR A 9 34.33 -24.56 -50.86
N LEU A 10 34.75 -23.45 -51.50
CA LEU A 10 34.77 -22.13 -50.79
C LEU A 10 33.37 -21.54 -50.61
N MET A 11 32.47 -21.70 -51.54
CA MET A 11 31.07 -21.23 -51.40
C MET A 11 30.26 -22.03 -50.39
N GLN A 12 30.49 -23.35 -50.27
CA GLN A 12 29.84 -24.17 -49.24
C GLN A 12 30.39 -23.89 -47.85
N GLY A 13 31.68 -23.55 -47.68
CA GLY A 13 32.24 -23.13 -46.42
C GLY A 13 31.73 -21.77 -45.93
N LEU A 14 31.53 -20.81 -46.86
CA LEU A 14 30.96 -19.49 -46.52
C LEU A 14 29.48 -19.56 -46.16
N SER A 15 28.68 -20.41 -46.85
CA SER A 15 27.25 -20.56 -46.51
C SER A 15 27.02 -21.30 -45.18
N LEU A 16 27.86 -22.29 -44.84
CA LEU A 16 27.79 -22.92 -43.49
C LEU A 16 28.26 -21.95 -42.37
N GLY A 17 29.30 -21.15 -42.64
CA GLY A 17 29.77 -20.15 -41.66
C GLY A 17 28.77 -19.03 -41.42
N LEU A 18 28.05 -18.55 -42.42
CA LEU A 18 26.97 -17.59 -42.28
C LEU A 18 25.73 -18.19 -41.56
N LEU A 19 25.39 -19.45 -41.78
CA LEU A 19 24.31 -20.14 -41.08
C LEU A 19 24.64 -20.34 -39.58
N PHE A 20 25.91 -20.60 -39.21
CA PHE A 20 26.33 -20.67 -37.81
C PHE A 20 26.41 -19.28 -37.15
N LEU A 21 26.76 -18.21 -37.87
CA LEU A 21 26.69 -16.86 -37.37
C LEU A 21 25.24 -16.37 -37.16
N PHE A 22 24.31 -16.74 -38.01
CA PHE A 22 22.90 -16.42 -37.83
C PHE A 22 22.22 -17.27 -36.73
N ALA A 23 22.65 -18.51 -36.51
CA ALA A 23 22.15 -19.35 -35.41
C ALA A 23 22.67 -18.89 -34.02
N SER A 24 23.82 -18.19 -33.96
CA SER A 24 24.36 -17.65 -32.73
C SER A 24 23.77 -16.30 -32.32
N VAL A 25 23.04 -15.61 -33.21
CA VAL A 25 22.40 -14.30 -32.90
C VAL A 25 20.96 -14.45 -32.39
N THR A 26 20.34 -15.64 -32.50
CA THR A 26 18.93 -15.86 -32.12
C THR A 26 18.71 -16.60 -30.79
N ALA A 27 19.76 -16.90 -30.03
CA ALA A 27 19.61 -17.57 -28.74
C ALA A 27 19.94 -16.64 -27.55
N TYR A 28 19.41 -15.40 -27.54
CA TYR A 28 18.99 -14.83 -26.28
C TYR A 28 17.67 -15.50 -25.90
N ALA A 29 17.74 -16.77 -25.49
CA ALA A 29 16.61 -17.44 -24.92
C ALA A 29 16.14 -16.59 -23.73
N GLN A 30 14.92 -16.11 -23.81
CA GLN A 30 14.25 -15.46 -22.70
C GLN A 30 14.44 -16.34 -21.45
N ARG A 31 15.20 -15.86 -20.49
CA ARG A 31 15.62 -16.63 -19.32
C ARG A 31 14.43 -16.92 -18.39
N TYR A 32 13.45 -16.03 -18.40
CA TYR A 32 12.27 -16.09 -17.53
C TYR A 32 10.99 -16.04 -18.36
N SER A 33 10.06 -16.95 -18.10
CA SER A 33 8.70 -16.86 -18.62
C SER A 33 7.90 -15.80 -17.87
N TYR A 34 7.02 -15.10 -18.57
CA TYR A 34 6.12 -14.12 -17.98
C TYR A 34 4.72 -14.19 -18.60
N GLU A 35 3.75 -13.73 -17.83
CA GLU A 35 2.40 -13.44 -18.30
C GLU A 35 2.34 -11.98 -18.75
N SER A 36 1.50 -11.68 -19.76
CA SER A 36 1.23 -10.32 -20.22
C SER A 36 -0.27 -10.07 -20.25
N ILE A 37 -0.66 -8.82 -20.02
CA ILE A 37 -2.06 -8.41 -20.10
C ILE A 37 -2.35 -7.96 -21.56
N PRO A 38 -3.33 -8.57 -22.24
CA PRO A 38 -3.68 -8.16 -23.60
C PRO A 38 -4.07 -6.68 -23.66
N ASN A 39 -3.52 -5.97 -24.65
CA ASN A 39 -3.76 -4.53 -24.90
C ASN A 39 -3.35 -3.60 -23.73
N ASP A 40 -2.52 -4.05 -22.80
CA ASP A 40 -1.96 -3.19 -21.76
C ASP A 40 -0.98 -2.17 -22.39
N PRO A 41 -1.28 -0.85 -22.35
CA PRO A 41 -0.38 0.17 -22.89
C PRO A 41 0.92 0.31 -22.10
N MET A 42 0.96 -0.17 -20.86
CA MET A 42 2.16 -0.20 -20.03
C MET A 42 3.08 -1.37 -20.38
N GLN A 43 2.60 -2.33 -21.20
CA GLN A 43 3.32 -3.54 -21.60
C GLN A 43 3.90 -4.32 -20.40
N THR A 44 3.12 -4.45 -19.35
CA THR A 44 3.54 -5.06 -18.12
C THR A 44 3.85 -6.54 -18.29
N ARG A 45 4.98 -6.96 -17.75
CA ARG A 45 5.39 -8.35 -17.65
C ARG A 45 5.22 -8.83 -16.21
N ILE A 46 4.49 -9.92 -16.04
CA ILE A 46 4.21 -10.51 -14.73
C ILE A 46 4.99 -11.81 -14.61
N TYR A 47 5.96 -11.83 -13.71
CA TYR A 47 6.77 -13.01 -13.42
C TYR A 47 6.35 -13.61 -12.09
N THR A 48 6.46 -14.94 -11.98
CA THR A 48 6.23 -15.64 -10.72
C THR A 48 7.46 -16.50 -10.43
N LEU A 49 8.15 -16.23 -9.32
CA LEU A 49 9.28 -17.04 -8.88
C LEU A 49 8.79 -18.38 -8.31
N LYS A 50 9.70 -19.36 -8.21
CA LYS A 50 9.39 -20.71 -7.69
C LYS A 50 8.78 -20.71 -6.29
N ASN A 51 9.11 -19.71 -5.47
CA ASN A 51 8.56 -19.53 -4.13
C ASN A 51 7.24 -18.72 -4.10
N GLY A 52 6.64 -18.44 -5.25
CA GLY A 52 5.37 -17.74 -5.38
C GLY A 52 5.44 -16.22 -5.36
N LEU A 53 6.63 -15.62 -5.19
CA LEU A 53 6.79 -14.16 -5.28
C LEU A 53 6.42 -13.68 -6.67
N LYS A 54 5.52 -12.69 -6.75
CA LYS A 54 5.12 -12.05 -8.00
C LYS A 54 5.94 -10.79 -8.25
N ILE A 55 6.33 -10.59 -9.51
CA ILE A 55 7.11 -9.43 -9.94
C ILE A 55 6.41 -8.81 -11.14
N TYR A 56 6.01 -7.56 -11.03
CA TYR A 56 5.36 -6.78 -12.08
C TYR A 56 6.36 -5.75 -12.60
N LEU A 57 6.71 -5.84 -13.88
CA LEU A 57 7.68 -4.95 -14.50
C LEU A 57 7.07 -4.19 -15.66
N SER A 58 7.19 -2.87 -15.64
CA SER A 58 6.80 -1.99 -16.73
C SER A 58 7.99 -1.11 -17.14
N VAL A 59 8.45 -1.27 -18.38
CA VAL A 59 9.62 -0.55 -18.89
C VAL A 59 9.22 0.85 -19.35
N ASN A 60 9.90 1.86 -18.82
CA ASN A 60 9.80 3.24 -19.27
C ASN A 60 11.18 3.92 -19.15
N LYS A 61 11.80 4.24 -20.28
CA LYS A 61 13.20 4.70 -20.35
C LYS A 61 13.36 6.23 -20.40
N GLU A 62 12.32 6.99 -20.12
CA GLU A 62 12.38 8.46 -20.19
C GLU A 62 13.33 9.07 -19.16
N LYS A 63 13.49 8.44 -18.01
CA LYS A 63 14.39 8.86 -16.94
C LYS A 63 15.23 7.68 -16.45
N PRO A 64 16.50 7.87 -16.11
CA PRO A 64 17.39 6.79 -15.63
C PRO A 64 17.09 6.41 -14.18
N ARG A 65 15.83 6.19 -13.86
CA ARG A 65 15.33 5.86 -12.53
C ARG A 65 14.24 4.79 -12.60
N VAL A 66 14.06 4.09 -11.49
CA VAL A 66 13.04 3.06 -11.32
C VAL A 66 12.24 3.36 -10.05
N GLN A 67 10.93 3.46 -10.22
CA GLN A 67 10.00 3.48 -9.09
C GLN A 67 9.73 2.06 -8.64
N THR A 68 9.85 1.80 -7.35
CA THR A 68 9.65 0.48 -6.75
C THR A 68 8.53 0.51 -5.73
N TYR A 69 7.76 -0.57 -5.68
CA TYR A 69 6.80 -0.88 -4.63
C TYR A 69 6.99 -2.34 -4.22
N ILE A 70 7.08 -2.60 -2.92
CA ILE A 70 6.95 -3.94 -2.36
C ILE A 70 5.66 -3.96 -1.56
N ALA A 71 4.64 -4.62 -2.09
CA ALA A 71 3.32 -4.70 -1.51
C ALA A 71 3.11 -6.03 -0.81
N VAL A 72 2.78 -5.99 0.47
CA VAL A 72 2.38 -7.14 1.27
C VAL A 72 0.86 -7.16 1.34
N ARG A 73 0.22 -8.26 0.95
CA ARG A 73 -1.23 -8.42 0.96
C ARG A 73 -1.75 -8.63 2.38
N THR A 74 -1.53 -7.64 3.22
CA THR A 74 -1.99 -7.58 4.60
C THR A 74 -1.99 -6.13 5.09
N GLY A 75 -2.98 -5.77 5.88
CA GLY A 75 -3.12 -4.45 6.47
C GLY A 75 -3.82 -4.54 7.82
N SER A 76 -4.36 -3.41 8.29
CA SER A 76 -4.97 -3.34 9.62
C SER A 76 -6.20 -4.24 9.80
N ARG A 77 -6.87 -4.63 8.71
CA ARG A 77 -7.94 -5.64 8.75
C ARG A 77 -7.49 -6.97 9.36
N ASN A 78 -6.21 -7.29 9.21
CA ASN A 78 -5.61 -8.55 9.66
C ASN A 78 -5.10 -8.48 11.11
N ASP A 79 -5.18 -7.33 11.76
CA ASP A 79 -4.75 -7.18 13.15
C ASP A 79 -5.57 -8.06 14.10
N PRO A 80 -4.93 -8.69 15.09
CA PRO A 80 -5.66 -9.35 16.17
C PRO A 80 -6.56 -8.33 16.90
N LYS A 81 -7.77 -8.75 17.26
CA LYS A 81 -8.74 -7.87 17.95
C LYS A 81 -8.22 -7.26 19.23
N GLU A 82 -7.30 -7.95 19.91
CA GLU A 82 -6.73 -7.57 21.20
C GLU A 82 -5.47 -6.69 21.06
N THR A 83 -4.98 -6.51 19.83
CA THR A 83 -3.75 -5.75 19.54
C THR A 83 -3.85 -5.05 18.18
N THR A 84 -4.83 -4.17 18.03
CA THR A 84 -5.02 -3.38 16.79
C THR A 84 -3.94 -2.33 16.61
N GLY A 85 -3.68 -1.91 15.38
CA GLY A 85 -2.59 -0.99 15.00
C GLY A 85 -1.26 -1.71 14.76
N LEU A 86 -1.28 -3.05 14.78
CA LEU A 86 -0.08 -3.87 14.71
C LEU A 86 0.54 -3.86 13.31
N ALA A 87 -0.27 -3.88 12.26
CA ALA A 87 0.21 -3.78 10.88
C ALA A 87 0.97 -2.47 10.64
N HIS A 88 0.43 -1.35 11.08
CA HIS A 88 1.05 -0.03 10.99
C HIS A 88 2.32 0.07 11.84
N TYR A 89 2.27 -0.46 13.05
CA TYR A 89 3.45 -0.45 13.92
C TYR A 89 4.58 -1.33 13.37
N LEU A 90 4.26 -2.48 12.78
CA LEU A 90 5.25 -3.32 12.09
C LEU A 90 5.87 -2.58 10.90
N GLU A 91 5.09 -1.81 10.15
CA GLU A 91 5.61 -0.97 9.07
C GLU A 91 6.75 -0.09 9.55
N HIS A 92 6.58 0.66 10.67
CA HIS A 92 7.62 1.47 11.29
C HIS A 92 8.85 0.66 11.71
N LEU A 93 8.62 -0.51 12.31
CA LEU A 93 9.70 -1.38 12.78
C LEU A 93 10.54 -1.97 11.64
N MET A 94 9.98 -2.09 10.45
CA MET A 94 10.71 -2.55 9.25
C MET A 94 11.86 -1.62 8.84
N PHE A 95 11.91 -0.39 9.32
CA PHE A 95 13.01 0.56 9.07
C PHE A 95 14.13 0.48 10.11
N LYS A 96 14.00 -0.34 11.16
CA LYS A 96 14.95 -0.36 12.29
C LYS A 96 16.10 -1.34 12.11
N GLY A 97 16.13 -2.08 11.01
CA GLY A 97 17.27 -2.94 10.63
C GLY A 97 16.97 -4.45 10.70
N THR A 98 18.02 -5.20 10.46
CA THR A 98 18.01 -6.66 10.32
C THR A 98 19.07 -7.31 11.19
N THR A 99 19.30 -8.59 11.00
CA THR A 99 20.49 -9.26 11.59
C THR A 99 21.83 -8.83 10.97
N HIS A 100 21.81 -8.01 9.88
CA HIS A 100 23.03 -7.61 9.16
C HIS A 100 23.29 -6.10 9.17
N PHE A 101 22.29 -5.29 9.46
CA PHE A 101 22.40 -3.85 9.64
C PHE A 101 21.45 -3.33 10.74
N GLY A 102 21.64 -2.09 11.19
CA GLY A 102 20.88 -1.47 12.28
C GLY A 102 21.50 -1.71 13.66
N SER A 103 22.54 -2.52 13.78
CA SER A 103 23.25 -2.76 15.02
C SER A 103 24.75 -2.91 14.82
N SER A 104 25.52 -2.33 15.72
CA SER A 104 26.99 -2.47 15.74
C SER A 104 27.46 -3.87 16.22
N ASN A 105 26.60 -4.59 16.97
CA ASN A 105 26.88 -5.95 17.42
C ASN A 105 25.56 -6.66 17.78
N VAL A 106 25.01 -7.40 16.82
CA VAL A 106 23.73 -8.11 16.93
C VAL A 106 23.74 -9.18 18.03
N GLU A 107 24.83 -9.89 18.19
CA GLU A 107 24.92 -10.95 19.21
C GLU A 107 24.93 -10.39 20.65
N ALA A 108 25.61 -9.26 20.86
CA ALA A 108 25.63 -8.60 22.15
C ALA A 108 24.32 -7.84 22.45
N GLU A 109 23.58 -7.42 21.43
CA GLU A 109 22.28 -6.78 21.53
C GLU A 109 21.15 -7.77 21.90
N ARG A 110 21.19 -8.99 21.34
CA ARG A 110 20.13 -10.00 21.41
C ARG A 110 19.58 -10.24 22.83
N PRO A 111 20.39 -10.46 23.90
CA PRO A 111 19.86 -10.70 25.23
C PRO A 111 19.00 -9.54 25.77
N TYR A 112 19.30 -8.31 25.38
CA TYR A 112 18.49 -7.15 25.76
C TYR A 112 17.16 -7.13 25.03
N LEU A 113 17.14 -7.42 23.71
CA LEU A 113 15.92 -7.50 22.91
C LEU A 113 15.00 -8.60 23.42
N ASP A 114 15.53 -9.78 23.74
CA ASP A 114 14.76 -10.89 24.32
C ASP A 114 14.18 -10.52 25.69
N SER A 115 14.95 -9.80 26.52
CA SER A 115 14.48 -9.30 27.82
C SER A 115 13.38 -8.24 27.68
N ILE A 116 13.49 -7.35 26.68
CA ILE A 116 12.46 -6.34 26.38
C ILE A 116 11.17 -7.03 26.00
N GLU A 117 11.21 -8.00 25.07
CA GLU A 117 10.04 -8.77 24.65
C GLU A 117 9.36 -9.45 25.85
N ALA A 118 10.12 -10.25 26.63
CA ALA A 118 9.58 -10.96 27.79
C ALA A 118 8.91 -9.99 28.80
N ARG A 119 9.47 -8.78 28.97
CA ARG A 119 8.92 -7.78 29.89
C ARG A 119 7.67 -7.10 29.36
N PHE A 120 7.59 -6.81 28.05
CA PHE A 120 6.37 -6.28 27.44
C PHE A 120 5.22 -7.29 27.55
N GLU A 121 5.48 -8.59 27.32
CA GLU A 121 4.45 -9.63 27.46
C GLU A 121 3.93 -9.75 28.91
N GLN A 122 4.78 -9.55 29.92
CA GLN A 122 4.34 -9.50 31.31
C GLN A 122 3.62 -8.20 31.66
N TYR A 123 4.12 -7.07 31.17
CA TYR A 123 3.56 -5.73 31.40
C TYR A 123 2.08 -5.64 30.98
N ARG A 124 1.68 -6.34 29.92
CA ARG A 124 0.30 -6.36 29.41
C ARG A 124 -0.72 -6.87 30.44
N HIS A 125 -0.30 -7.69 31.37
CA HIS A 125 -1.18 -8.32 32.37
C HIS A 125 -1.18 -7.57 33.71
N ILE A 126 -0.36 -6.53 33.89
CA ILE A 126 -0.29 -5.75 35.10
C ILE A 126 -1.40 -4.69 35.06
N THR A 127 -2.29 -4.72 36.03
CA THR A 127 -3.41 -3.77 36.15
C THR A 127 -3.15 -2.68 37.19
N ASP A 128 -2.33 -2.95 38.24
CA ASP A 128 -1.99 -1.96 39.26
C ASP A 128 -1.15 -0.81 38.67
N PRO A 129 -1.58 0.46 38.79
CA PRO A 129 -0.88 1.59 38.17
C PRO A 129 0.55 1.81 38.70
N ALA A 130 0.80 1.56 40.00
CA ALA A 130 2.12 1.74 40.58
C ALA A 130 3.08 0.66 40.08
N ALA A 131 2.64 -0.60 40.05
CA ALA A 131 3.39 -1.70 39.49
C ALA A 131 3.68 -1.50 37.99
N ARG A 132 2.69 -1.03 37.19
CA ARG A 132 2.88 -0.69 35.77
C ARG A 132 3.99 0.35 35.59
N LYS A 133 3.96 1.45 36.35
CA LYS A 133 4.98 2.51 36.28
C LYS A 133 6.38 1.96 36.57
N GLN A 134 6.51 1.15 37.63
CA GLN A 134 7.79 0.53 37.98
C GLN A 134 8.28 -0.43 36.89
N TRP A 135 7.38 -1.24 36.33
CA TRP A 135 7.69 -2.19 35.28
C TRP A 135 8.13 -1.50 33.99
N TYR A 136 7.42 -0.43 33.62
CA TYR A 136 7.75 0.38 32.45
C TYR A 136 9.13 1.03 32.58
N HIS A 137 9.48 1.52 33.77
CA HIS A 137 10.83 2.04 34.02
C HIS A 137 11.93 0.97 33.86
N GLN A 138 11.65 -0.28 34.21
CA GLN A 138 12.60 -1.38 33.97
C GLN A 138 12.74 -1.67 32.46
N ILE A 139 11.63 -1.65 31.70
CA ILE A 139 11.65 -1.80 30.23
C ILE A 139 12.49 -0.68 29.61
N ASP A 140 12.25 0.56 30.00
CA ASP A 140 13.01 1.72 29.53
C ASP A 140 14.52 1.56 29.82
N SER A 141 14.88 1.18 31.03
CA SER A 141 16.28 0.98 31.39
C SER A 141 16.98 -0.07 30.53
N ILE A 142 16.32 -1.20 30.22
CA ILE A 142 16.87 -2.23 29.36
C ILE A 142 16.90 -1.76 27.89
N SER A 143 15.89 -1.02 27.46
CA SER A 143 15.85 -0.43 26.11
C SER A 143 17.01 0.52 25.87
N GLN A 144 17.40 1.32 26.87
CA GLN A 144 18.59 2.18 26.81
C GLN A 144 19.90 1.37 26.71
N LEU A 145 19.99 0.18 27.33
CA LEU A 145 21.14 -0.70 27.17
C LEU A 145 21.21 -1.31 25.76
N ALA A 146 20.08 -1.75 25.21
CA ALA A 146 19.99 -2.23 23.84
C ALA A 146 20.36 -1.12 22.84
N ALA A 147 19.90 0.12 23.07
CA ALA A 147 20.15 1.27 22.20
C ALA A 147 21.64 1.62 22.04
N ARG A 148 22.52 1.16 22.92
CA ARG A 148 23.98 1.33 22.76
C ARG A 148 24.55 0.61 21.55
N TYR A 149 23.87 -0.42 21.07
CA TYR A 149 24.23 -1.17 19.87
C TYR A 149 23.56 -0.64 18.60
N ASN A 150 22.50 0.14 18.76
CA ASN A 150 21.71 0.63 17.62
C ASN A 150 22.52 1.63 16.77
N ILE A 151 22.45 1.46 15.44
CA ILE A 151 22.95 2.41 14.45
C ILE A 151 21.73 3.17 13.91
N PRO A 152 21.49 4.39 14.39
CA PRO A 152 20.27 5.13 14.03
C PRO A 152 20.18 5.42 12.53
N ASN A 153 19.03 5.17 11.94
CA ASN A 153 18.68 5.48 10.56
C ASN A 153 19.67 4.86 9.54
N GLU A 154 20.23 3.68 9.84
CA GLU A 154 21.21 3.02 8.94
C GLU A 154 20.53 2.65 7.61
N TYR A 155 19.29 2.19 7.64
CA TYR A 155 18.52 1.92 6.42
C TYR A 155 18.42 3.18 5.53
N ASP A 156 18.00 4.31 6.08
CA ASP A 156 17.87 5.57 5.33
C ASP A 156 19.22 6.04 4.77
N LYS A 157 20.29 5.86 5.53
CA LYS A 157 21.65 6.17 5.07
C LYS A 157 22.07 5.28 3.89
N MET A 158 21.77 3.98 3.94
CA MET A 158 22.05 3.06 2.84
C MET A 158 21.23 3.42 1.59
N MET A 159 19.93 3.72 1.75
CA MET A 159 19.08 4.11 0.63
C MET A 159 19.50 5.46 0.05
N THR A 160 19.87 6.43 0.88
CA THR A 160 20.44 7.71 0.43
C THR A 160 21.76 7.51 -0.33
N ALA A 161 22.62 6.62 0.16
CA ALA A 161 23.93 6.35 -0.45
C ALA A 161 23.82 5.77 -1.88
N ILE A 162 22.77 4.99 -2.17
CA ILE A 162 22.48 4.52 -3.53
C ILE A 162 21.67 5.52 -4.38
N GLY A 163 21.39 6.73 -3.85
CA GLY A 163 20.66 7.76 -4.56
C GLY A 163 19.14 7.53 -4.61
N SER A 164 18.58 6.82 -3.63
CA SER A 164 17.14 6.70 -3.48
C SER A 164 16.49 8.04 -3.12
N GLU A 165 15.33 8.27 -3.66
CA GLU A 165 14.46 9.40 -3.34
C GLU A 165 13.09 8.88 -2.92
N GLY A 166 12.40 9.60 -2.02
CA GLY A 166 11.04 9.29 -1.63
C GLY A 166 10.89 7.94 -0.92
N THR A 167 11.93 7.52 -0.16
CA THR A 167 11.84 6.36 0.73
C THR A 167 10.68 6.56 1.70
N ASN A 168 9.69 5.70 1.62
CA ASN A 168 8.46 5.78 2.40
C ASN A 168 7.79 4.41 2.53
N ALA A 169 6.73 4.34 3.34
CA ALA A 169 5.81 3.22 3.38
C ALA A 169 4.41 3.72 3.73
N TYR A 170 3.42 2.87 3.59
CA TYR A 170 2.07 3.12 4.06
C TYR A 170 1.35 1.82 4.37
N THR A 171 0.46 1.88 5.34
CA THR A 171 -0.44 0.80 5.70
C THR A 171 -1.88 1.25 5.49
N SER A 172 -2.65 0.46 4.76
CA SER A 172 -4.10 0.59 4.63
C SER A 172 -4.84 -0.50 5.41
N ASN A 173 -6.13 -0.63 5.19
CA ASN A 173 -6.88 -1.76 5.73
C ASN A 173 -6.41 -3.10 5.15
N ASP A 174 -5.98 -3.13 3.88
CA ASP A 174 -5.82 -4.35 3.09
C ASP A 174 -4.38 -4.60 2.63
N VAL A 175 -3.54 -3.56 2.57
CA VAL A 175 -2.16 -3.65 2.09
C VAL A 175 -1.19 -2.86 2.97
N THR A 176 0.04 -3.37 3.13
CA THR A 176 1.19 -2.63 3.63
C THR A 176 2.22 -2.54 2.51
N CYS A 177 2.67 -1.36 2.16
CA CYS A 177 3.49 -1.12 1.00
C CYS A 177 4.72 -0.27 1.32
N TYR A 178 5.87 -0.65 0.75
CA TYR A 178 7.17 0.02 0.89
C TYR A 178 7.61 0.58 -0.46
N VAL A 179 8.03 1.84 -0.47
CA VAL A 179 8.17 2.65 -1.69
C VAL A 179 9.53 3.31 -1.74
N GLU A 180 10.22 3.19 -2.87
CA GLU A 180 11.43 3.95 -3.18
C GLU A 180 11.47 4.32 -4.66
N ASN A 181 12.19 5.40 -4.97
CA ASN A 181 12.57 5.78 -6.32
C ASN A 181 14.11 5.74 -6.41
N ILE A 182 14.66 4.79 -7.14
CA ILE A 182 16.10 4.51 -7.20
C ILE A 182 16.70 4.79 -8.57
N PRO A 183 18.00 5.10 -8.69
CA PRO A 183 18.70 5.08 -9.97
C PRO A 183 18.64 3.69 -10.60
N SER A 184 18.54 3.64 -11.94
CA SER A 184 18.37 2.38 -12.69
C SER A 184 19.54 1.40 -12.57
N ASN A 185 20.75 1.89 -12.28
CA ASN A 185 21.93 1.05 -12.04
C ASN A 185 21.98 0.41 -10.64
N GLU A 186 21.08 0.79 -9.73
CA GLU A 186 21.10 0.35 -8.33
C GLU A 186 20.07 -0.75 -8.00
N ILE A 187 19.41 -1.33 -9.01
CA ILE A 187 18.40 -2.39 -8.82
C ILE A 187 18.99 -3.59 -8.05
N ASP A 188 20.22 -4.03 -8.32
CA ASP A 188 20.83 -5.17 -7.61
C ASP A 188 21.12 -4.82 -6.15
N THR A 189 21.65 -3.61 -5.88
CA THR A 189 21.90 -3.13 -4.52
C THR A 189 20.61 -2.97 -3.72
N TRP A 190 19.60 -2.37 -4.33
CA TRP A 190 18.25 -2.24 -3.75
C TRP A 190 17.67 -3.62 -3.43
N ALA A 191 17.67 -4.56 -4.39
CA ALA A 191 17.14 -5.90 -4.20
C ALA A 191 17.85 -6.65 -3.07
N ARG A 192 19.17 -6.46 -2.90
CA ARG A 192 19.95 -7.02 -1.78
C ARG A 192 19.49 -6.48 -0.44
N VAL A 193 19.34 -5.15 -0.31
CA VAL A 193 18.90 -4.51 0.95
C VAL A 193 17.46 -4.93 1.29
N GLN A 194 16.56 -4.91 0.29
CA GLN A 194 15.18 -5.30 0.51
C GLN A 194 15.04 -6.80 0.81
N GLY A 195 15.78 -7.66 0.10
CA GLY A 195 15.78 -9.10 0.35
C GLY A 195 16.20 -9.45 1.78
N ASP A 196 17.18 -8.73 2.33
CA ASP A 196 17.59 -8.89 3.73
C ASP A 196 16.51 -8.35 4.70
N ARG A 197 15.98 -7.17 4.42
CA ARG A 197 14.96 -6.52 5.24
C ARG A 197 13.69 -7.37 5.42
N PHE A 198 13.20 -7.97 4.34
CA PHE A 198 11.99 -8.77 4.36
C PHE A 198 12.19 -10.19 4.94
N GLN A 199 13.42 -10.67 5.05
CA GLN A 199 13.72 -12.02 5.55
C GLN A 199 14.34 -12.03 6.95
N ASN A 200 15.08 -10.99 7.33
CA ASN A 200 15.93 -10.98 8.51
C ASN A 200 15.65 -9.79 9.45
N MET A 201 14.44 -9.22 9.39
CA MET A 201 14.01 -8.10 10.22
C MET A 201 14.22 -8.41 11.70
N VAL A 202 14.72 -7.43 12.43
CA VAL A 202 14.86 -7.45 13.89
C VAL A 202 14.11 -6.27 14.50
N ILE A 203 13.28 -6.54 15.47
CA ILE A 203 12.55 -5.49 16.20
C ILE A 203 13.51 -4.76 17.11
N ARG A 204 13.88 -3.54 16.73
CA ARG A 204 14.74 -2.61 17.48
C ARG A 204 14.03 -1.30 17.78
N GLY A 205 14.49 -0.61 18.82
CA GLY A 205 13.92 0.68 19.18
C GLY A 205 12.42 0.64 19.47
N PHE A 206 11.89 -0.53 19.85
CA PHE A 206 10.47 -0.77 20.06
C PHE A 206 9.83 0.27 20.95
N HIS A 207 10.43 0.54 22.09
CA HIS A 207 9.93 1.50 23.07
C HIS A 207 9.84 2.92 22.47
N THR A 208 10.91 3.39 21.82
CA THR A 208 10.97 4.74 21.22
C THR A 208 9.99 4.88 20.06
N GLU A 209 9.86 3.83 19.24
CA GLU A 209 8.94 3.83 18.10
C GLU A 209 7.48 3.78 18.56
N LEU A 210 7.21 3.10 19.67
CA LEU A 210 5.89 3.12 20.29
C LEU A 210 5.45 4.53 20.67
N GLU A 211 6.37 5.34 21.20
CA GLU A 211 6.09 6.73 21.53
C GLU A 211 5.75 7.55 20.28
N ALA A 212 6.47 7.33 19.18
CA ALA A 212 6.18 7.99 17.90
C ALA A 212 4.79 7.62 17.35
N VAL A 213 4.46 6.32 17.30
CA VAL A 213 3.14 5.85 16.84
C VAL A 213 2.02 6.34 17.77
N TYR A 214 2.27 6.41 19.07
CA TYR A 214 1.28 6.94 20.01
C TYR A 214 1.07 8.45 19.84
N GLU A 215 2.11 9.20 19.49
CA GLU A 215 1.99 10.62 19.16
C GLU A 215 1.21 10.84 17.86
N GLU A 216 1.44 10.01 16.83
CA GLU A 216 0.62 10.02 15.61
C GLU A 216 -0.86 9.72 15.90
N TYR A 217 -1.13 8.79 16.82
CA TYR A 217 -2.48 8.54 17.30
C TYR A 217 -3.09 9.79 17.93
N ASN A 218 -2.35 10.49 18.80
CA ASN A 218 -2.81 11.72 19.46
C ASN A 218 -3.07 12.84 18.43
N ILE A 219 -2.19 13.00 17.42
CA ILE A 219 -2.40 13.92 16.30
C ILE A 219 -3.69 13.55 15.55
N GLY A 220 -3.90 12.27 15.31
CA GLY A 220 -5.13 11.76 14.68
C GLY A 220 -6.39 12.11 15.44
N LEU A 221 -6.36 12.07 16.76
CA LEU A 221 -7.47 12.46 17.63
C LEU A 221 -7.82 13.95 17.57
N SER A 222 -6.91 14.81 17.12
CA SER A 222 -7.17 16.25 16.94
C SER A 222 -7.92 16.58 15.67
N SER A 223 -7.95 15.69 14.68
CA SER A 223 -8.63 15.86 13.38
C SER A 223 -10.12 15.47 13.49
N ASP A 224 -11.00 16.43 13.32
CA ASP A 224 -12.43 16.15 13.35
C ASP A 224 -12.89 15.35 12.13
N TRP A 225 -12.25 15.55 10.97
CA TRP A 225 -12.48 14.73 9.79
C TRP A 225 -12.24 13.24 10.06
N ARG A 226 -11.12 12.89 10.70
CA ARG A 226 -10.82 11.48 11.07
C ARG A 226 -11.85 10.89 12.02
N LYS A 227 -12.35 11.68 12.97
CA LYS A 227 -13.39 11.25 13.90
C LYS A 227 -14.71 10.98 13.19
N VAL A 228 -15.13 11.87 12.30
CA VAL A 228 -16.36 11.73 11.52
C VAL A 228 -16.27 10.54 10.58
N TYR A 229 -15.12 10.37 9.91
CA TYR A 229 -14.85 9.21 9.05
C TYR A 229 -14.93 7.90 9.84
N ALA A 230 -14.25 7.80 10.98
CA ALA A 230 -14.31 6.62 11.84
C ALA A 230 -15.72 6.33 12.35
N ALA A 231 -16.49 7.36 12.73
CA ALA A 231 -17.87 7.21 13.16
C ALA A 231 -18.79 6.70 12.04
N LEU A 232 -18.61 7.18 10.80
CA LEU A 232 -19.31 6.68 9.62
C LEU A 232 -19.01 5.19 9.39
N PHE A 233 -17.72 4.83 9.38
CA PHE A 233 -17.29 3.46 9.14
C PHE A 233 -17.78 2.51 10.23
N ALA A 234 -17.77 2.92 11.50
CA ALA A 234 -18.35 2.16 12.61
C ALA A 234 -19.85 1.88 12.43
N LYS A 235 -20.59 2.77 11.78
CA LYS A 235 -22.03 2.55 11.46
C LYS A 235 -22.22 1.67 10.23
N LEU A 236 -21.36 1.84 9.21
CA LEU A 236 -21.42 1.01 8.01
C LEU A 236 -20.95 -0.43 8.29
N PHE A 237 -19.96 -0.62 9.15
CA PHE A 237 -19.29 -1.90 9.38
C PHE A 237 -19.23 -2.27 10.87
N PRO A 238 -20.37 -2.48 11.54
CA PRO A 238 -20.41 -2.63 13.00
C PRO A 238 -19.72 -3.89 13.54
N THR A 239 -19.49 -4.90 12.69
CA THR A 239 -18.83 -6.17 13.07
C THR A 239 -17.62 -6.53 12.21
N HIS A 240 -17.26 -5.68 11.25
CA HIS A 240 -16.11 -5.87 10.36
C HIS A 240 -14.95 -4.98 10.80
N PRO A 241 -13.68 -5.42 10.64
CA PRO A 241 -12.51 -4.60 10.97
C PRO A 241 -12.49 -3.20 10.36
N TYR A 242 -13.07 -3.00 9.19
CA TYR A 242 -13.19 -1.67 8.58
C TYR A 242 -13.91 -0.63 9.44
N GLY A 243 -14.78 -1.06 10.34
CA GLY A 243 -15.53 -0.18 11.25
C GLY A 243 -15.22 -0.38 12.72
N THR A 244 -14.63 -1.52 13.12
CA THR A 244 -14.36 -1.82 14.53
C THR A 244 -12.97 -1.41 14.98
N GLN A 245 -12.07 -1.10 14.03
CA GLN A 245 -10.71 -0.65 14.31
C GLN A 245 -10.23 0.32 13.24
N THR A 246 -9.23 1.13 13.57
CA THR A 246 -8.58 2.03 12.63
C THR A 246 -7.20 1.48 12.27
N THR A 247 -6.61 1.95 11.17
CA THR A 247 -5.26 1.53 10.76
C THR A 247 -4.20 1.78 11.83
N ILE A 248 -4.31 2.89 12.57
CA ILE A 248 -3.41 3.20 13.68
C ILE A 248 -3.73 2.39 14.95
N GLY A 249 -4.89 1.73 15.00
CA GLY A 249 -5.34 0.96 16.15
C GLY A 249 -6.08 1.77 17.22
N LEU A 250 -6.38 1.10 18.29
CA LEU A 250 -7.02 1.69 19.47
C LEU A 250 -5.95 2.14 20.49
N GLY A 251 -6.15 3.31 21.10
CA GLY A 251 -5.17 3.87 22.04
C GLY A 251 -4.86 2.97 23.25
N GLU A 252 -5.84 2.16 23.70
CA GLU A 252 -5.62 1.17 24.76
C GLU A 252 -4.71 0.02 24.32
N HIS A 253 -4.79 -0.39 23.06
CA HIS A 253 -3.93 -1.44 22.50
C HIS A 253 -2.50 -0.91 22.28
N LEU A 254 -2.34 0.33 21.85
CA LEU A 254 -1.03 0.99 21.76
C LEU A 254 -0.36 1.16 23.12
N LYS A 255 -1.13 1.29 24.20
CA LYS A 255 -0.60 1.30 25.60
C LYS A 255 -0.20 -0.09 26.11
N ASN A 256 -0.62 -1.16 25.41
CA ASN A 256 -0.38 -2.56 25.78
C ASN A 256 0.15 -3.38 24.58
N PRO A 257 1.24 -2.94 23.94
CA PRO A 257 1.72 -3.58 22.73
C PRO A 257 2.29 -4.97 23.02
N SER A 258 2.29 -5.86 22.01
CA SER A 258 2.87 -7.19 22.08
C SER A 258 3.92 -7.36 20.99
N ILE A 259 5.16 -7.52 21.39
CA ILE A 259 6.27 -7.83 20.47
C ILE A 259 6.06 -9.24 19.86
N THR A 260 5.60 -10.18 20.67
CA THR A 260 5.29 -11.55 20.21
C THR A 260 4.20 -11.55 19.13
N ASN A 261 3.13 -10.75 19.29
CA ASN A 261 2.09 -10.66 18.28
C ASN A 261 2.62 -10.02 16.97
N ILE A 262 3.51 -9.02 17.05
CA ILE A 262 4.16 -8.43 15.88
C ILE A 262 5.02 -9.45 15.16
N LYS A 263 5.84 -10.24 15.87
CA LYS A 263 6.62 -11.33 15.29
C LYS A 263 5.73 -12.39 14.63
N ASN A 264 4.65 -12.77 15.29
CA ASN A 264 3.68 -13.72 14.74
C ASN A 264 3.02 -13.18 13.46
N TYR A 265 2.64 -11.90 13.44
CA TYR A 265 2.08 -11.22 12.28
C TYR A 265 3.08 -11.18 11.12
N PHE A 266 4.33 -10.79 11.39
CA PHE A 266 5.39 -10.79 10.40
C PHE A 266 5.60 -12.19 9.80
N ASN A 267 5.79 -13.19 10.63
CA ASN A 267 6.01 -14.57 10.19
C ASN A 267 4.83 -15.16 9.40
N LYS A 268 3.61 -14.70 9.68
CA LYS A 268 2.39 -15.16 9.03
C LYS A 268 2.18 -14.53 7.65
N TYR A 269 2.39 -13.23 7.52
CA TYR A 269 1.99 -12.47 6.34
C TYR A 269 3.16 -12.00 5.47
N TYR A 270 4.36 -11.80 6.03
CA TYR A 270 5.54 -11.39 5.29
C TYR A 270 6.25 -12.62 4.74
N VAL A 271 5.65 -13.21 3.72
CA VAL A 271 6.12 -14.42 3.04
C VAL A 271 6.03 -14.20 1.52
N PRO A 272 6.93 -14.81 0.72
CA PRO A 272 7.07 -14.46 -0.70
C PRO A 272 5.79 -14.65 -1.52
N ASN A 273 5.00 -15.66 -1.23
CA ASN A 273 3.73 -15.94 -1.91
C ASN A 273 2.55 -15.05 -1.44
N ASN A 274 2.81 -14.08 -0.54
CA ASN A 274 1.86 -13.03 -0.13
C ASN A 274 2.36 -11.62 -0.48
N ILE A 275 3.40 -11.53 -1.33
CA ILE A 275 4.07 -10.27 -1.66
C ILE A 275 4.16 -10.11 -3.17
N ALA A 276 4.01 -8.88 -3.62
CA ALA A 276 4.28 -8.45 -4.97
C ALA A 276 5.37 -7.38 -4.98
N ILE A 277 6.30 -7.47 -5.93
CA ILE A 277 7.30 -6.45 -6.24
C ILE A 277 6.90 -5.80 -7.57
N CYS A 278 6.58 -4.51 -7.55
CA CYS A 278 6.12 -3.76 -8.70
C CYS A 278 7.16 -2.68 -9.05
N LEU A 279 7.74 -2.74 -10.24
CA LEU A 279 8.75 -1.79 -10.69
C LEU A 279 8.38 -1.18 -12.04
N SER A 280 8.56 0.12 -12.14
CA SER A 280 8.45 0.83 -13.42
C SER A 280 9.59 1.82 -13.59
N GLY A 281 10.21 1.81 -14.78
CA GLY A 281 11.29 2.74 -15.11
C GLY A 281 12.27 2.21 -16.13
N ASP A 282 13.46 2.79 -16.15
CA ASP A 282 14.56 2.36 -17.01
C ASP A 282 15.21 1.08 -16.45
N LEU A 283 14.64 -0.05 -16.81
CA LEU A 283 15.08 -1.36 -16.36
C LEU A 283 15.14 -2.38 -17.53
N ASP A 284 16.00 -3.36 -17.35
CA ASP A 284 16.06 -4.57 -18.17
C ASP A 284 15.31 -5.68 -17.44
N PRO A 285 14.20 -6.19 -17.98
CA PRO A 285 13.37 -7.15 -17.26
C PRO A 285 14.11 -8.42 -16.81
N ASP A 286 14.91 -9.04 -17.69
CA ASP A 286 15.60 -10.30 -17.36
C ASP A 286 16.67 -10.09 -16.29
N LYS A 287 17.43 -8.98 -16.35
CA LYS A 287 18.41 -8.62 -15.32
C LYS A 287 17.72 -8.28 -14.01
N THR A 288 16.62 -7.55 -14.06
CA THR A 288 15.84 -7.18 -12.87
C THR A 288 15.30 -8.41 -12.15
N VAL A 289 14.68 -9.34 -12.90
CA VAL A 289 14.18 -10.60 -12.32
C VAL A 289 15.34 -11.44 -11.76
N ALA A 290 16.49 -11.50 -12.46
CA ALA A 290 17.67 -12.21 -11.97
C ALA A 290 18.18 -11.64 -10.63
N SER A 291 18.24 -10.31 -10.49
CA SER A 291 18.63 -9.64 -9.24
C SER A 291 17.60 -9.94 -8.11
N ILE A 292 16.30 -9.87 -8.41
CA ILE A 292 15.29 -10.20 -7.41
C ILE A 292 15.36 -11.68 -7.03
N GLU A 293 15.46 -12.61 -7.99
CA GLU A 293 15.60 -14.05 -7.71
C GLU A 293 16.83 -14.37 -6.87
N LYS A 294 17.96 -13.69 -7.11
CA LYS A 294 19.21 -13.86 -6.35
C LYS A 294 19.03 -13.64 -4.85
N TYR A 295 18.24 -12.62 -4.46
CA TYR A 295 18.08 -12.21 -3.06
C TYR A 295 16.78 -12.68 -2.41
N PHE A 296 15.72 -12.91 -3.19
CA PHE A 296 14.42 -13.34 -2.70
C PHE A 296 14.08 -14.80 -3.03
N GLY A 297 14.79 -15.44 -3.97
CA GLY A 297 14.42 -16.75 -4.51
C GLY A 297 14.48 -17.90 -3.50
N ASN A 298 15.35 -17.83 -2.48
CA ASN A 298 15.48 -18.81 -1.42
C ASN A 298 14.56 -18.55 -0.22
N TRP A 299 13.83 -17.46 -0.22
CA TRP A 299 12.87 -17.13 0.83
C TRP A 299 11.74 -18.17 0.84
N LYS A 300 11.49 -18.77 2.00
CA LYS A 300 10.52 -19.87 2.12
C LYS A 300 9.09 -19.37 2.04
N PRO A 301 8.26 -19.90 1.15
CA PRO A 301 6.84 -19.58 1.10
C PRO A 301 6.09 -20.19 2.27
N SER A 302 4.94 -19.59 2.61
CA SER A 302 3.97 -20.24 3.49
C SER A 302 3.24 -21.36 2.73
N ALA A 303 3.05 -22.49 3.37
CA ALA A 303 2.23 -23.57 2.82
C ALA A 303 0.74 -23.16 2.71
N HIS A 304 0.28 -22.26 3.58
CA HIS A 304 -1.07 -21.73 3.59
C HIS A 304 -1.04 -20.25 4.03
N ILE A 305 -1.65 -19.39 3.23
CA ILE A 305 -1.86 -18.00 3.60
C ILE A 305 -3.26 -17.91 4.20
N ASP A 306 -3.30 -17.68 5.50
CA ASP A 306 -4.56 -17.53 6.22
C ASP A 306 -5.16 -16.16 5.91
N VAL A 307 -6.19 -16.15 5.09
CA VAL A 307 -6.99 -14.97 4.80
C VAL A 307 -8.16 -14.93 5.79
N PRO A 308 -8.19 -13.97 6.72
CA PRO A 308 -9.28 -13.85 7.68
C PRO A 308 -10.63 -13.81 6.97
N GLN A 309 -11.60 -14.54 7.48
CA GLN A 309 -12.97 -14.51 7.00
C GLN A 309 -13.82 -13.76 8.02
N PHE A 310 -14.57 -12.79 7.54
CA PHE A 310 -15.46 -11.99 8.38
C PHE A 310 -16.93 -12.28 8.03
N PRO A 311 -17.83 -12.24 9.02
CA PRO A 311 -19.25 -12.37 8.75
C PRO A 311 -19.75 -11.26 7.82
N ALA A 312 -20.65 -11.62 6.90
CA ALA A 312 -21.29 -10.63 6.04
C ALA A 312 -21.99 -9.55 6.90
N GLN A 313 -21.81 -8.30 6.49
CA GLN A 313 -22.40 -7.19 7.22
C GLN A 313 -23.91 -7.15 7.01
N PRO A 314 -24.71 -6.99 8.07
CA PRO A 314 -26.17 -6.95 7.95
C PRO A 314 -26.61 -5.78 7.06
N ALA A 315 -27.66 -5.98 6.27
CA ALA A 315 -28.22 -4.91 5.45
C ALA A 315 -28.71 -3.74 6.32
N LEU A 316 -28.41 -2.52 5.89
CA LEU A 316 -28.98 -1.32 6.51
C LEU A 316 -30.38 -1.08 5.91
N THR A 317 -31.42 -1.28 6.69
CA THR A 317 -32.80 -1.16 6.26
C THR A 317 -33.38 0.25 6.40
N ALA A 318 -32.67 1.13 7.12
CA ALA A 318 -33.01 2.52 7.32
C ALA A 318 -31.74 3.38 7.46
N PRO A 319 -31.80 4.69 7.20
CA PRO A 319 -30.71 5.60 7.50
C PRO A 319 -30.35 5.56 8.99
N VAL A 320 -29.04 5.60 9.27
CA VAL A 320 -28.48 5.66 10.62
C VAL A 320 -27.70 6.95 10.74
N ASP A 321 -28.11 7.83 11.62
CA ASP A 321 -27.43 9.10 11.87
C ASP A 321 -26.57 9.00 13.14
N THR A 322 -25.44 9.69 13.14
CA THR A 322 -24.59 9.89 14.31
C THR A 322 -23.98 11.28 14.28
N THR A 323 -23.68 11.83 15.43
CA THR A 323 -23.09 13.17 15.57
C THR A 323 -21.77 13.07 16.31
N VAL A 324 -20.75 13.69 15.76
CA VAL A 324 -19.43 13.86 16.36
C VAL A 324 -19.26 15.33 16.72
N VAL A 325 -18.93 15.62 17.98
CA VAL A 325 -18.61 16.97 18.42
C VAL A 325 -17.11 17.21 18.26
N GLY A 326 -16.77 18.26 17.54
CA GLY A 326 -15.41 18.63 17.21
C GLY A 326 -15.15 20.14 17.40
N LYS A 327 -13.98 20.59 16.98
CA LYS A 327 -13.51 21.98 17.06
C LYS A 327 -13.46 22.68 15.71
N GLU A 328 -13.46 21.91 14.63
CA GLU A 328 -13.39 22.42 13.24
C GLU A 328 -14.78 22.87 12.76
N ALA A 329 -14.81 23.45 11.56
CA ALA A 329 -16.07 23.83 10.92
C ALA A 329 -16.99 22.60 10.76
N PRO A 330 -18.31 22.76 10.89
CA PRO A 330 -19.24 21.66 10.70
C PRO A 330 -19.08 20.98 9.34
N MET A 331 -19.15 19.65 9.31
CA MET A 331 -19.08 18.86 8.10
C MET A 331 -20.11 17.74 8.10
N LEU A 332 -20.65 17.44 6.94
CA LEU A 332 -21.54 16.33 6.67
C LEU A 332 -20.76 15.21 5.96
N PHE A 333 -20.92 13.98 6.43
CA PHE A 333 -20.42 12.82 5.73
C PHE A 333 -21.55 11.79 5.62
N MET A 334 -21.98 11.47 4.40
CA MET A 334 -22.97 10.43 4.12
C MET A 334 -22.26 9.28 3.41
N GLY A 335 -22.60 8.04 3.77
CA GLY A 335 -21.96 6.86 3.15
C GLY A 335 -22.96 5.74 2.88
N TRP A 336 -22.72 5.03 1.80
CA TRP A 336 -23.43 3.82 1.41
C TRP A 336 -22.43 2.71 1.18
N ARG A 337 -22.64 1.56 1.79
CA ARG A 337 -21.84 0.37 1.57
C ARG A 337 -22.07 -0.14 0.16
N ALA A 338 -20.98 -0.46 -0.52
CA ALA A 338 -20.94 -0.99 -1.87
C ALA A 338 -20.20 -2.34 -1.89
N ASP A 339 -20.20 -3.00 -3.04
CA ASP A 339 -19.47 -4.23 -3.26
C ASP A 339 -17.96 -4.04 -3.12
N ALA A 340 -17.23 -5.14 -3.05
CA ALA A 340 -15.78 -5.22 -3.00
C ALA A 340 -15.12 -4.46 -4.16
N SER A 341 -13.85 -4.10 -3.98
CA SER A 341 -13.00 -3.56 -5.04
C SER A 341 -13.03 -4.48 -6.27
N LYS A 342 -12.81 -3.90 -7.45
CA LYS A 342 -12.82 -4.63 -8.75
C LYS A 342 -14.19 -5.24 -9.13
N SER A 343 -15.27 -4.81 -8.50
CA SER A 343 -16.62 -5.17 -8.92
C SER A 343 -17.15 -4.21 -9.98
N LEU A 344 -18.00 -4.71 -10.90
CA LEU A 344 -18.67 -3.87 -11.90
C LEU A 344 -19.57 -2.80 -11.24
N GLN A 345 -20.09 -3.08 -10.04
CA GLN A 345 -20.84 -2.11 -9.26
C GLN A 345 -19.96 -0.92 -8.89
N LEU A 346 -18.71 -1.17 -8.47
CA LEU A 346 -17.80 -0.10 -8.08
C LEU A 346 -17.43 0.78 -9.26
N ASP A 347 -17.10 0.21 -10.40
CA ASP A 347 -16.85 0.96 -11.65
C ASP A 347 -18.03 1.88 -11.99
N THR A 348 -19.26 1.37 -11.80
CA THR A 348 -20.48 2.15 -12.03
C THR A 348 -20.61 3.30 -11.03
N LEU A 349 -20.31 3.05 -9.74
CA LEU A 349 -20.37 4.06 -8.69
C LEU A 349 -19.29 5.13 -8.85
N GLU A 350 -18.10 4.78 -9.37
CA GLU A 350 -17.07 5.77 -9.73
C GLU A 350 -17.55 6.73 -10.80
N VAL A 351 -18.19 6.22 -11.85
CA VAL A 351 -18.78 7.08 -12.89
C VAL A 351 -19.90 7.95 -12.27
N ILE A 352 -20.72 7.41 -11.40
CA ILE A 352 -21.76 8.16 -10.69
C ILE A 352 -21.16 9.27 -9.82
N ALA A 353 -20.05 8.98 -9.11
CA ALA A 353 -19.35 10.00 -8.34
C ALA A 353 -18.89 11.16 -9.22
N GLN A 354 -18.35 10.87 -10.43
CA GLN A 354 -17.95 11.89 -11.39
C GLN A 354 -19.11 12.65 -12.02
N LEU A 355 -20.26 12.00 -12.23
CA LEU A 355 -21.49 12.69 -12.68
C LEU A 355 -21.99 13.69 -11.63
N LEU A 356 -21.77 13.39 -10.36
CA LEU A 356 -22.11 14.28 -9.25
C LEU A 356 -21.04 15.37 -9.04
N SER A 357 -19.75 14.99 -9.00
CA SER A 357 -18.67 15.86 -8.62
C SER A 357 -17.38 15.50 -9.38
N ASN A 358 -16.99 16.32 -10.35
CA ASN A 358 -15.74 16.18 -11.10
C ASN A 358 -14.90 17.46 -11.10
N GLY A 359 -15.28 18.45 -10.29
CA GLY A 359 -14.62 19.73 -10.14
C GLY A 359 -14.94 20.76 -11.23
N GLN A 360 -15.77 20.41 -12.23
CA GLN A 360 -16.06 21.30 -13.37
C GLN A 360 -17.55 21.33 -13.76
N ALA A 361 -18.14 20.17 -14.03
CA ALA A 361 -19.44 20.06 -14.66
C ALA A 361 -20.36 19.00 -14.06
N GLY A 362 -20.00 18.42 -12.91
CA GLY A 362 -20.86 17.54 -12.15
C GLY A 362 -22.08 18.28 -11.60
N LEU A 363 -23.13 17.56 -11.25
CA LEU A 363 -24.35 18.18 -10.72
C LEU A 363 -24.09 18.99 -9.44
N PHE A 364 -23.24 18.50 -8.54
CA PHE A 364 -22.81 19.24 -7.36
C PHE A 364 -22.00 20.49 -7.73
N ASP A 365 -21.12 20.36 -8.75
CA ASP A 365 -20.28 21.46 -9.19
C ASP A 365 -21.13 22.61 -9.74
N LEU A 366 -22.04 22.32 -10.69
CA LEU A 366 -22.86 23.31 -11.38
C LEU A 366 -24.00 23.86 -10.51
N ASP A 367 -24.67 22.99 -9.76
CA ASP A 367 -25.92 23.39 -9.09
C ASP A 367 -25.74 23.81 -7.65
N LEU A 368 -24.65 23.40 -6.99
CA LEU A 368 -24.40 23.72 -5.59
C LEU A 368 -23.17 24.59 -5.40
N SER A 369 -21.98 24.13 -5.86
CA SER A 369 -20.71 24.84 -5.60
C SER A 369 -20.61 26.13 -6.38
N GLN A 370 -20.81 26.11 -7.70
CA GLN A 370 -20.72 27.34 -8.55
C GLN A 370 -21.81 28.34 -8.22
N LYS A 371 -22.98 27.88 -7.77
CA LYS A 371 -24.09 28.75 -7.30
C LYS A 371 -23.95 29.14 -5.84
N LEU A 372 -22.83 28.81 -5.20
CA LEU A 372 -22.54 29.15 -3.80
C LEU A 372 -23.68 28.72 -2.85
N LYS A 373 -24.37 27.61 -3.11
CA LYS A 373 -25.42 27.11 -2.24
C LYS A 373 -24.90 26.37 -1.01
N VAL A 374 -23.66 25.90 -1.07
CA VAL A 374 -22.90 25.28 0.02
C VAL A 374 -21.48 25.82 0.02
N GLN A 375 -20.70 25.60 1.08
CA GLN A 375 -19.28 25.94 1.11
C GLN A 375 -18.49 24.94 0.24
N GLU A 376 -18.77 23.66 0.41
CA GLU A 376 -18.16 22.57 -0.34
C GLU A 376 -19.12 21.39 -0.41
N VAL A 377 -19.09 20.64 -1.52
CA VAL A 377 -19.74 19.35 -1.65
C VAL A 377 -19.04 18.50 -2.69
N SER A 378 -18.83 17.24 -2.38
CA SER A 378 -18.19 16.29 -3.29
C SER A 378 -18.76 14.88 -3.09
N ALA A 379 -18.56 14.01 -4.09
CA ALA A 379 -18.83 12.60 -4.02
C ALA A 379 -17.59 11.80 -4.38
N GLY A 380 -17.44 10.61 -3.80
CA GLY A 380 -16.28 9.75 -4.04
C GLY A 380 -16.49 8.32 -3.57
N ILE A 381 -15.45 7.53 -3.77
CA ILE A 381 -15.38 6.12 -3.35
C ILE A 381 -14.23 5.95 -2.36
N ALA A 382 -14.49 5.22 -1.29
CA ALA A 382 -13.44 4.58 -0.49
C ALA A 382 -13.42 3.10 -0.91
N ASP A 383 -12.40 2.77 -1.71
CA ASP A 383 -12.21 1.45 -2.29
C ASP A 383 -11.47 0.53 -1.31
N MET A 384 -11.98 -0.70 -1.09
CA MET A 384 -11.40 -1.70 -0.18
C MET A 384 -11.70 -3.11 -0.68
N ASP A 385 -10.91 -4.08 -0.27
CA ASP A 385 -10.93 -5.47 -0.79
C ASP A 385 -12.26 -6.22 -0.59
N GLU A 386 -12.95 -6.04 0.56
CA GLU A 386 -14.17 -6.80 0.86
C GLU A 386 -15.45 -6.01 0.70
N TYR A 387 -15.39 -4.72 0.92
CA TYR A 387 -16.48 -3.76 0.76
C TYR A 387 -15.91 -2.43 0.34
N SER A 388 -16.66 -1.65 -0.41
CA SER A 388 -16.33 -0.25 -0.69
C SER A 388 -17.41 0.67 -0.10
N VAL A 389 -17.14 1.96 -0.07
CA VAL A 389 -18.09 2.97 0.40
C VAL A 389 -18.21 4.06 -0.64
N PHE A 390 -19.39 4.19 -1.23
CA PHE A 390 -19.74 5.44 -1.92
C PHE A 390 -20.06 6.49 -0.86
N TYR A 391 -19.46 7.66 -0.96
CA TYR A 391 -19.69 8.73 0.01
C TYR A 391 -20.01 10.06 -0.63
N VAL A 392 -20.70 10.90 0.14
CA VAL A 392 -20.89 12.32 -0.13
C VAL A 392 -20.40 13.11 1.07
N TYR A 393 -19.47 14.04 0.80
CA TYR A 393 -18.96 15.01 1.75
C TYR A 393 -19.59 16.35 1.51
N GLY A 394 -19.83 17.15 2.55
CA GLY A 394 -20.33 18.51 2.40
C GLY A 394 -20.00 19.42 3.58
N GLN A 395 -19.74 20.70 3.29
CA GLN A 395 -19.59 21.76 4.29
C GLN A 395 -20.64 22.85 4.12
N PRO A 396 -21.30 23.26 5.21
CA PRO A 396 -22.27 24.35 5.19
C PRO A 396 -21.57 25.72 5.08
N LYS A 397 -22.24 26.66 4.47
CA LYS A 397 -21.90 28.07 4.57
C LYS A 397 -22.18 28.60 5.98
N SER A 398 -21.70 29.80 6.28
CA SER A 398 -22.05 30.48 7.51
C SER A 398 -23.58 30.62 7.64
N GLY A 399 -24.12 30.19 8.79
CA GLY A 399 -25.54 30.19 9.08
C GLY A 399 -26.37 29.09 8.43
N GLN A 400 -25.76 28.21 7.64
CA GLN A 400 -26.43 27.06 7.03
C GLN A 400 -26.32 25.82 7.94
N THR A 401 -27.35 25.02 7.99
CA THR A 401 -27.37 23.77 8.76
C THR A 401 -26.86 22.58 7.95
N LEU A 402 -26.35 21.54 8.60
CA LEU A 402 -25.97 20.27 7.97
C LEU A 402 -27.17 19.60 7.29
N GLN A 403 -28.37 19.76 7.83
CA GLN A 403 -29.58 19.21 7.24
C GLN A 403 -29.94 19.87 5.92
N GLU A 404 -29.70 21.17 5.76
CA GLU A 404 -29.89 21.86 4.48
C GLU A 404 -28.87 21.37 3.44
N VAL A 405 -27.59 21.20 3.82
CA VAL A 405 -26.55 20.61 2.94
C VAL A 405 -26.96 19.19 2.50
N ARG A 406 -27.40 18.35 3.45
CA ARG A 406 -27.91 17.01 3.16
C ARG A 406 -29.05 17.05 2.14
N SER A 407 -30.04 17.91 2.36
CA SER A 407 -31.20 18.01 1.49
C SER A 407 -30.83 18.46 0.08
N LEU A 408 -29.91 19.41 -0.05
CA LEU A 408 -29.39 19.87 -1.33
C LEU A 408 -28.65 18.75 -2.06
N ALA A 409 -27.74 18.05 -1.40
CA ALA A 409 -26.98 16.96 -2.01
C ALA A 409 -27.91 15.81 -2.45
N LEU A 410 -28.87 15.40 -1.62
CA LEU A 410 -29.84 14.38 -1.97
C LEU A 410 -30.74 14.80 -3.13
N SER A 411 -31.07 16.07 -3.27
CA SER A 411 -31.86 16.57 -4.40
C SER A 411 -31.14 16.41 -5.73
N GLU A 412 -29.80 16.59 -5.77
CA GLU A 412 -29.00 16.40 -6.97
C GLU A 412 -28.87 14.89 -7.31
N ILE A 413 -28.76 14.03 -6.29
CA ILE A 413 -28.79 12.57 -6.48
C ILE A 413 -30.14 12.15 -7.10
N GLU A 414 -31.25 12.72 -6.67
CA GLU A 414 -32.57 12.47 -7.27
C GLU A 414 -32.68 12.99 -8.71
N LYS A 415 -32.02 14.09 -9.08
CA LYS A 415 -31.90 14.52 -10.47
C LYS A 415 -31.13 13.51 -11.31
N LEU A 416 -29.99 13.02 -10.77
CA LEU A 416 -29.18 11.98 -11.43
C LEU A 416 -30.02 10.72 -11.70
N LYS A 417 -30.75 10.21 -10.70
CA LYS A 417 -31.64 9.04 -10.84
C LYS A 417 -32.70 9.21 -11.93
N LYS A 418 -33.14 10.44 -12.18
CA LYS A 418 -34.13 10.78 -13.23
C LYS A 418 -33.49 11.03 -14.59
N GLY A 419 -32.17 10.93 -14.70
CA GLY A 419 -31.44 11.25 -15.93
C GLY A 419 -31.42 12.76 -16.26
N ASN A 420 -31.67 13.64 -15.28
CA ASN A 420 -31.70 15.09 -15.48
C ASN A 420 -30.30 15.68 -15.43
N PHE A 421 -29.47 15.37 -16.41
CA PHE A 421 -28.14 15.95 -16.64
C PHE A 421 -27.86 16.01 -18.15
N SER A 422 -26.83 16.74 -18.56
CA SER A 422 -26.50 16.90 -19.98
C SER A 422 -26.09 15.55 -20.62
N ASP A 423 -26.60 15.25 -21.80
CA ASP A 423 -26.24 14.06 -22.58
C ASP A 423 -24.74 14.00 -22.89
N ASP A 424 -24.06 15.16 -22.96
CA ASP A 424 -22.61 15.25 -23.21
C ASP A 424 -21.75 14.96 -21.96
N LEU A 425 -22.34 14.92 -20.76
CA LEU A 425 -21.58 14.80 -19.51
C LEU A 425 -20.89 13.43 -19.39
N LEU A 426 -21.61 12.35 -19.63
CA LEU A 426 -21.06 11.01 -19.55
C LEU A 426 -19.93 10.78 -20.60
N PRO A 427 -20.12 11.10 -21.91
CA PRO A 427 -19.03 11.04 -22.88
C PRO A 427 -17.81 11.87 -22.46
N SER A 428 -18.03 13.04 -21.89
CA SER A 428 -16.95 13.93 -21.40
C SER A 428 -16.16 13.31 -20.24
N ILE A 429 -16.85 12.68 -19.28
CA ILE A 429 -16.22 11.96 -18.17
C ILE A 429 -15.36 10.81 -18.70
N VAL A 430 -15.89 9.96 -19.61
CA VAL A 430 -15.15 8.86 -20.21
C VAL A 430 -13.90 9.36 -20.96
N ASN A 431 -14.02 10.45 -21.72
CA ASN A 431 -12.89 11.07 -22.42
C ASN A 431 -11.85 11.65 -21.45
N ASN A 432 -12.29 12.25 -20.33
CA ASN A 432 -11.39 12.74 -19.30
C ASN A 432 -10.64 11.60 -18.59
N TYR A 433 -11.29 10.48 -18.27
CA TYR A 433 -10.63 9.29 -17.73
C TYR A 433 -9.57 8.76 -18.70
N LYS A 434 -9.91 8.59 -19.99
CA LYS A 434 -8.96 8.14 -21.02
C LYS A 434 -7.77 9.11 -21.11
N ARG A 435 -8.03 10.41 -21.21
CA ARG A 435 -6.98 11.43 -21.25
C ARG A 435 -6.08 11.37 -20.01
N TYR A 436 -6.66 11.33 -18.82
CA TYR A 436 -5.92 11.23 -17.56
C TYR A 436 -5.04 9.98 -17.57
N TYR A 437 -5.62 8.82 -17.85
CA TYR A 437 -4.89 7.55 -17.89
C TYR A 437 -3.70 7.62 -18.84
N TYR A 438 -3.91 8.05 -20.08
CA TYR A 438 -2.82 8.14 -21.06
C TYR A 438 -1.76 9.17 -20.69
N THR A 439 -2.12 10.30 -20.07
CA THR A 439 -1.14 11.28 -19.60
C THR A 439 -0.34 10.80 -18.38
N GLN A 440 -0.88 9.87 -17.61
CA GLN A 440 -0.16 9.28 -16.47
C GLN A 440 0.79 8.15 -16.88
N LEU A 441 0.72 7.64 -18.11
CA LEU A 441 1.61 6.56 -18.57
C LEU A 441 3.10 6.95 -18.61
N ASP A 442 3.43 8.22 -18.63
CA ASP A 442 4.81 8.72 -18.54
C ASP A 442 5.32 8.73 -17.08
N ASN A 443 4.42 8.56 -16.09
CA ASN A 443 4.75 8.60 -14.67
C ASN A 443 5.04 7.19 -14.15
N ASN A 444 6.30 6.92 -13.78
CA ASN A 444 6.71 5.62 -13.24
C ASN A 444 6.00 5.25 -11.93
N GLN A 445 5.67 6.23 -11.09
CA GLN A 445 4.91 6.01 -9.86
C GLN A 445 3.49 5.53 -10.16
N PHE A 446 2.80 6.17 -11.10
CA PHE A 446 1.49 5.73 -11.55
C PHE A 446 1.55 4.30 -12.10
N ARG A 447 2.49 4.01 -13.02
CA ARG A 447 2.63 2.70 -13.64
C ARG A 447 2.88 1.57 -12.64
N ALA A 448 3.82 1.79 -11.71
CA ALA A 448 4.16 0.78 -10.69
C ALA A 448 3.03 0.57 -9.68
N LYS A 449 2.29 1.63 -9.33
CA LYS A 449 1.21 1.56 -8.34
C LYS A 449 -0.02 0.80 -8.84
N GLN A 450 -0.26 0.72 -10.16
CA GLN A 450 -1.44 0.03 -10.73
C GLN A 450 -1.55 -1.46 -10.32
N TYR A 451 -0.49 -2.06 -9.79
CA TYR A 451 -0.44 -3.47 -9.40
C TYR A 451 -0.32 -3.68 -7.88
N VAL A 452 -0.44 -2.62 -7.11
CA VAL A 452 -0.35 -2.64 -5.65
C VAL A 452 -1.73 -2.82 -5.03
N ASP A 453 -2.74 -2.16 -5.61
CA ASP A 453 -4.12 -2.08 -5.12
C ASP A 453 -5.05 -3.11 -5.78
#